data_5c204c5c6fdb736936198b6376c2edea
#
_entry.id   5c204c5c6fdb736936198b6376c2edea
#
_cell.length_a   1.000
_cell.length_b   1.000
_cell.length_c   1.000
_cell.angle_alpha   90.00
_cell.angle_beta   90.00
_cell.angle_gamma   90.00
#
_symmetry.space_group_name_H-M   'P 1'
#
loop_
_entity.id
_entity.type
_entity.pdbx_description
1 polymer ?
#
loop_
_entity_poly.entity_id
_entity_poly.type
_entity_poly.pdbx_seq_one_letter_code
_entity_poly.pdbx_strand_id
1 'polypeptide(L)'
;YDVIKKSMDLSLYWAERSKKAFGKNPHKALFGIVQGGLFKDLRIKSLTELIKIGFDGYAMGGLAVGETQNEMFRVLDDIKEYLPDEKPHYLMGVGTPSDIIGAIKRGIDMFDCVLPTRSGRTGLAFTWDGRINIKNNKYQKDNTPLDPNCNNLNLNKYSKNYLNHLFN
;
A
#
# COMPACT_ATOMS: atom_id res chain seq x y z
N TYR A 1 4.02 6.27 -23.39
CA TYR A 1 4.15 7.58 -22.77
C TYR A 1 2.90 8.44 -23.00
N ASP A 2 2.53 8.72 -24.24
CA ASP A 2 1.45 9.66 -24.60
C ASP A 2 0.07 9.28 -24.05
N VAL A 3 -0.25 7.99 -24.02
CA VAL A 3 -1.49 7.49 -23.41
C VAL A 3 -1.52 7.77 -21.91
N ILE A 4 -0.41 7.50 -21.23
CA ILE A 4 -0.29 7.72 -19.78
C ILE A 4 -0.33 9.23 -19.47
N LYS A 5 0.33 10.05 -20.29
CA LYS A 5 0.27 11.50 -20.17
C LYS A 5 -1.14 12.05 -20.31
N LYS A 6 -1.88 11.61 -21.34
CA LYS A 6 -3.29 12.01 -21.54
C LYS A 6 -4.18 11.58 -20.36
N SER A 7 -4.00 10.37 -19.86
CA SER A 7 -4.74 9.86 -18.70
C SER A 7 -4.42 10.67 -17.43
N MET A 8 -3.15 11.00 -17.21
CA MET A 8 -2.71 11.84 -16.09
C MET A 8 -3.32 13.27 -16.19
N ASP A 9 -3.25 13.89 -17.38
CA ASP A 9 -3.81 15.23 -17.60
C ASP A 9 -5.35 15.24 -17.34
N LEU A 10 -6.05 14.17 -17.75
CA LEU A 10 -7.48 13.99 -17.43
C LEU A 10 -7.72 13.82 -15.92
N SER A 11 -6.86 13.08 -15.24
CA SER A 11 -6.95 12.92 -13.78
C SER A 11 -6.77 14.25 -13.05
N LEU A 12 -5.86 15.10 -13.48
CA LEU A 12 -5.67 16.46 -12.94
C LEU A 12 -6.91 17.33 -13.14
N TYR A 13 -7.51 17.28 -14.31
CA TYR A 13 -8.77 18.00 -14.58
C TYR A 13 -9.89 17.56 -13.63
N TRP A 14 -10.02 16.25 -13.38
CA TRP A 14 -11.00 15.73 -12.43
C TRP A 14 -10.64 16.06 -10.97
N ALA A 15 -9.37 16.10 -10.63
CA ALA A 15 -8.89 16.47 -9.30
C ALA A 15 -9.33 17.91 -8.94
N GLU A 16 -9.14 18.87 -9.86
CA GLU A 16 -9.58 20.24 -9.69
C GLU A 16 -11.11 20.35 -9.49
N ARG A 17 -11.88 19.66 -10.34
CA ARG A 17 -13.35 19.63 -10.23
C ARG A 17 -13.80 19.01 -8.91
N SER A 18 -13.17 17.91 -8.50
CA SER A 18 -13.48 17.24 -7.23
C SER A 18 -13.17 18.13 -6.04
N LYS A 19 -12.02 18.82 -6.05
CA LYS A 19 -11.67 19.79 -4.99
C LYS A 19 -12.69 20.91 -4.89
N LYS A 20 -13.09 21.48 -6.02
CA LYS A 20 -14.13 22.52 -6.07
C LYS A 20 -15.47 22.03 -5.52
N ALA A 21 -15.90 20.82 -5.90
CA ALA A 21 -17.16 20.23 -5.43
C ALA A 21 -17.12 19.85 -3.96
N PHE A 22 -15.98 19.38 -3.46
CA PHE A 22 -15.79 19.01 -2.05
C PHE A 22 -15.92 20.22 -1.12
N GLY A 23 -15.42 21.39 -1.55
CA GLY A 23 -15.47 22.63 -0.78
C GLY A 23 -14.70 22.55 0.53
N LYS A 24 -15.18 23.29 1.56
CA LYS A 24 -14.63 23.24 2.92
C LYS A 24 -15.41 22.24 3.76
N ASN A 25 -14.73 21.23 4.28
CA ASN A 25 -15.34 20.23 5.17
C ASN A 25 -14.35 19.88 6.30
N PRO A 26 -14.55 20.41 7.53
CA PRO A 26 -13.61 20.24 8.62
C PRO A 26 -13.56 18.80 9.17
N HIS A 27 -14.53 17.95 8.81
CA HIS A 27 -14.62 16.58 9.32
C HIS A 27 -14.20 15.52 8.30
N LYS A 28 -13.74 15.93 7.10
CA LYS A 28 -13.33 15.02 6.03
C LYS A 28 -12.08 15.54 5.36
N ALA A 29 -11.18 14.62 4.97
CA ALA A 29 -10.00 14.91 4.19
C ALA A 29 -10.21 14.48 2.73
N LEU A 30 -9.68 15.25 1.79
CA LEU A 30 -9.65 14.92 0.37
C LEU A 30 -8.22 14.78 -0.08
N PHE A 31 -7.88 13.61 -0.63
CA PHE A 31 -6.54 13.30 -1.15
C PHE A 31 -6.45 13.51 -2.66
N GLY A 32 -5.37 14.13 -3.10
CA GLY A 32 -4.99 14.17 -4.50
C GLY A 32 -4.25 12.89 -4.91
N ILE A 33 -4.62 12.28 -6.04
CA ILE A 33 -4.01 11.02 -6.49
C ILE A 33 -2.97 11.31 -7.57
N VAL A 34 -1.71 11.08 -7.26
CA VAL A 34 -0.57 11.24 -8.16
C VAL A 34 -0.57 10.12 -9.19
N GLN A 35 -0.63 10.48 -10.46
CA GLN A 35 -0.59 9.56 -11.60
C GLN A 35 0.68 9.79 -12.43
N GLY A 36 0.93 8.95 -13.46
CA GLY A 36 2.07 9.11 -14.36
C GLY A 36 2.79 7.81 -14.69
N GLY A 37 2.23 6.65 -14.31
CA GLY A 37 2.83 5.33 -14.54
C GLY A 37 4.22 5.22 -13.91
N LEU A 38 5.20 4.72 -14.67
CA LEU A 38 6.60 4.60 -14.24
C LEU A 38 7.48 5.76 -14.75
N PHE A 39 6.87 6.85 -15.25
CA PHE A 39 7.60 7.98 -15.84
C PHE A 39 7.80 9.10 -14.79
N LYS A 40 9.06 9.34 -14.44
CA LYS A 40 9.46 10.31 -13.42
C LYS A 40 8.91 11.72 -13.69
N ASP A 41 9.07 12.21 -14.90
CA ASP A 41 8.63 13.54 -15.32
C ASP A 41 7.12 13.72 -15.19
N LEU A 42 6.33 12.70 -15.56
CA LEU A 42 4.88 12.73 -15.40
C LEU A 42 4.47 12.66 -13.93
N ARG A 43 5.13 11.86 -13.12
CA ARG A 43 4.89 11.78 -11.68
C ARG A 43 5.15 13.12 -10.98
N ILE A 44 6.29 13.74 -11.26
CA ILE A 44 6.63 15.06 -10.69
C ILE A 44 5.62 16.11 -11.16
N LYS A 45 5.27 16.14 -12.46
CA LYS A 45 4.25 17.05 -12.99
C LYS A 45 2.91 16.84 -12.27
N SER A 46 2.44 15.60 -12.18
CA SER A 46 1.19 15.27 -11.52
C SER A 46 1.16 15.76 -10.07
N LEU A 47 2.19 15.46 -9.29
CA LEU A 47 2.30 15.88 -7.91
C LEU A 47 2.34 17.40 -7.78
N THR A 48 3.14 18.08 -8.58
CA THR A 48 3.27 19.54 -8.54
C THR A 48 1.93 20.25 -8.83
N GLU A 49 1.18 19.78 -9.83
CA GLU A 49 -0.13 20.37 -10.14
C GLU A 49 -1.15 20.06 -9.03
N LEU A 50 -1.15 18.86 -8.44
CA LEU A 50 -2.00 18.54 -7.30
C LEU A 50 -1.68 19.41 -6.07
N ILE A 51 -0.40 19.70 -5.82
CA ILE A 51 0.01 20.61 -4.74
C ILE A 51 -0.56 22.02 -4.96
N LYS A 52 -0.54 22.53 -6.19
CA LYS A 52 -1.13 23.84 -6.53
C LYS A 52 -2.66 23.87 -6.30
N ILE A 53 -3.37 22.79 -6.61
CA ILE A 53 -4.81 22.64 -6.33
C ILE A 53 -5.05 22.62 -4.82
N GLY A 54 -4.17 22.02 -4.03
CA GLY A 54 -4.19 21.99 -2.57
C GLY A 54 -5.12 20.93 -1.99
N PHE A 55 -4.57 19.79 -1.63
CA PHE A 55 -5.27 18.68 -0.99
C PHE A 55 -4.84 18.51 0.48
N ASP A 56 -5.60 17.70 1.22
CA ASP A 56 -5.31 17.40 2.63
C ASP A 56 -4.20 16.34 2.77
N GLY A 57 -3.97 15.56 1.73
CA GLY A 57 -2.90 14.58 1.59
C GLY A 57 -2.73 14.15 0.13
N TYR A 58 -1.70 13.34 -0.14
CA TYR A 58 -1.37 12.90 -1.49
C TYR A 58 -1.24 11.38 -1.55
N ALA A 59 -1.98 10.77 -2.48
CA ALA A 59 -1.97 9.33 -2.69
C ALA A 59 -1.17 8.95 -3.95
N MET A 60 -0.40 7.88 -3.88
CA MET A 60 0.33 7.31 -5.01
C MET A 60 -0.56 6.29 -5.70
N GLY A 61 -1.14 6.70 -6.84
CA GLY A 61 -1.99 5.83 -7.65
C GLY A 61 -1.26 5.17 -8.82
N GLY A 62 -1.88 4.15 -9.41
CA GLY A 62 -1.34 3.43 -10.57
C GLY A 62 -0.05 2.68 -10.28
N LEU A 63 0.11 2.22 -9.03
CA LEU A 63 1.11 1.27 -8.56
C LEU A 63 0.39 0.03 -7.99
N ALA A 64 1.12 -1.07 -7.76
CA ALA A 64 0.58 -2.37 -7.36
C ALA A 64 -0.40 -2.98 -8.39
N VAL A 65 -0.19 -2.70 -9.68
CA VAL A 65 -1.02 -3.15 -10.80
C VAL A 65 -0.25 -4.02 -11.82
N GLY A 66 0.94 -4.50 -11.46
CA GLY A 66 1.75 -5.41 -12.29
C GLY A 66 3.23 -5.06 -12.40
N GLU A 67 3.65 -3.91 -11.89
CA GLU A 67 5.07 -3.56 -11.77
C GLU A 67 5.75 -4.39 -10.67
N THR A 68 7.08 -4.46 -10.76
CA THR A 68 7.93 -5.09 -9.75
C THR A 68 8.08 -4.19 -8.52
N GLN A 69 8.43 -4.78 -7.36
CA GLN A 69 8.76 -4.03 -6.15
C GLN A 69 9.86 -2.97 -6.40
N ASN A 70 10.87 -3.31 -7.20
CA ASN A 70 11.97 -2.40 -7.53
C ASN A 70 11.48 -1.19 -8.34
N GLU A 71 10.57 -1.40 -9.28
CA GLU A 71 9.97 -0.31 -10.06
C GLU A 71 9.10 0.59 -9.19
N MET A 72 8.29 0.02 -8.31
CA MET A 72 7.51 0.77 -7.33
C MET A 72 8.42 1.63 -6.44
N PHE A 73 9.49 1.06 -5.88
CA PHE A 73 10.42 1.80 -5.03
C PHE A 73 11.17 2.89 -5.81
N ARG A 74 11.55 2.64 -7.06
CA ARG A 74 12.14 3.68 -7.92
C ARG A 74 11.18 4.85 -8.11
N VAL A 75 9.91 4.59 -8.40
CA VAL A 75 8.91 5.66 -8.53
C VAL A 75 8.77 6.47 -7.24
N LEU A 76 8.78 5.83 -6.09
CA LEU A 76 8.73 6.53 -4.80
C LEU A 76 10.01 7.36 -4.57
N ASP A 77 11.18 6.81 -4.87
CA ASP A 77 12.46 7.54 -4.79
C ASP A 77 12.52 8.75 -5.72
N ASP A 78 11.88 8.65 -6.89
CA ASP A 78 11.83 9.74 -7.88
C ASP A 78 11.01 10.95 -7.42
N ILE A 79 10.04 10.74 -6.52
CA ILE A 79 9.08 11.78 -6.10
C ILE A 79 9.19 12.20 -4.64
N LYS A 80 9.90 11.45 -3.79
CA LYS A 80 9.94 11.67 -2.33
C LYS A 80 10.37 13.09 -1.94
N GLU A 81 11.31 13.69 -2.67
CA GLU A 81 11.80 15.04 -2.39
C GLU A 81 10.81 16.16 -2.78
N TYR A 82 9.76 15.81 -3.51
CA TYR A 82 8.69 16.73 -3.92
C TYR A 82 7.44 16.61 -3.06
N LEU A 83 7.37 15.59 -2.21
CA LEU A 83 6.25 15.39 -1.30
C LEU A 83 6.30 16.41 -0.17
N PRO A 84 5.18 17.09 0.16
CA PRO A 84 5.15 18.07 1.25
C PRO A 84 5.14 17.37 2.62
N ASP A 85 6.17 17.59 3.43
CA ASP A 85 6.39 16.91 4.72
C ASP A 85 5.22 17.07 5.71
N GLU A 86 4.46 18.16 5.61
CA GLU A 86 3.34 18.44 6.50
C GLU A 86 2.02 17.77 6.08
N LYS A 87 2.02 16.97 5.03
CA LYS A 87 0.83 16.28 4.50
C LYS A 87 1.00 14.77 4.54
N PRO A 88 -0.05 14.00 4.87
CA PRO A 88 0.04 12.54 4.83
C PRO A 88 0.17 12.01 3.39
N HIS A 89 0.98 10.98 3.24
CA HIS A 89 1.24 10.29 1.98
C HIS A 89 0.68 8.87 2.03
N TYR A 90 -0.10 8.52 1.02
CA TYR A 90 -0.83 7.26 0.96
C TYR A 90 -0.42 6.44 -0.26
N LEU A 91 0.07 5.23 -0.05
CA LEU A 91 0.35 4.25 -1.11
C LEU A 91 -0.81 3.26 -1.24
N MET A 92 -1.56 3.39 -2.32
CA MET A 92 -2.79 2.65 -2.56
C MET A 92 -2.51 1.20 -2.96
N GLY A 93 -3.25 0.26 -2.35
CA GLY A 93 -3.25 -1.16 -2.74
C GLY A 93 -2.01 -1.96 -2.33
N VAL A 94 -1.14 -1.42 -1.51
CA VAL A 94 0.12 -2.03 -1.06
C VAL A 94 0.03 -2.39 0.42
N GLY A 95 0.53 -3.51 0.93
CA GLY A 95 1.02 -4.71 0.26
C GLY A 95 1.64 -5.72 1.19
N THR A 96 2.74 -6.29 0.77
CA THR A 96 3.51 -7.21 1.61
C THR A 96 4.25 -6.47 2.73
N PRO A 97 4.67 -7.17 3.82
CA PRO A 97 5.46 -6.53 4.88
C PRO A 97 6.72 -5.81 4.36
N SER A 98 7.42 -6.38 3.37
CA SER A 98 8.60 -5.76 2.77
C SER A 98 8.27 -4.51 1.96
N ASP A 99 7.13 -4.50 1.26
CA ASP A 99 6.66 -3.33 0.50
C ASP A 99 6.35 -2.17 1.44
N ILE A 100 5.63 -2.46 2.53
CA ILE A 100 5.26 -1.46 3.54
C ILE A 100 6.50 -0.83 4.16
N ILE A 101 7.45 -1.65 4.65
CA ILE A 101 8.70 -1.14 5.26
C ILE A 101 9.51 -0.33 4.24
N GLY A 102 9.61 -0.83 2.99
CA GLY A 102 10.33 -0.13 1.94
C GLY A 102 9.69 1.19 1.55
N ALA A 103 8.36 1.28 1.58
CA ALA A 103 7.63 2.50 1.29
C ALA A 103 7.68 3.51 2.45
N ILE A 104 7.61 3.07 3.71
CA ILE A 104 7.80 3.92 4.90
C ILE A 104 9.16 4.62 4.85
N LYS A 105 10.23 3.90 4.49
CA LYS A 105 11.57 4.49 4.30
C LYS A 105 11.62 5.59 3.22
N ARG A 106 10.58 5.70 2.40
CA ARG A 106 10.42 6.66 1.30
C ARG A 106 9.36 7.72 1.57
N GLY A 107 8.92 7.84 2.84
CA GLY A 107 8.01 8.88 3.28
C GLY A 107 6.53 8.56 3.07
N ILE A 108 6.14 7.30 3.01
CA ILE A 108 4.73 6.90 2.95
C ILE A 108 4.20 6.62 4.37
N ASP A 109 3.02 7.15 4.69
CA ASP A 109 2.39 7.11 6.00
C ASP A 109 1.19 6.15 6.06
N MET A 110 0.49 5.96 4.94
CA MET A 110 -0.79 5.25 4.90
C MET A 110 -0.79 4.16 3.82
N PHE A 111 -1.47 3.07 4.14
CA PHE A 111 -1.59 1.90 3.26
C PHE A 111 -2.98 1.29 3.36
N ASP A 112 -3.44 0.70 2.25
CA ASP A 112 -4.54 -0.27 2.24
C ASP A 112 -4.11 -1.48 1.43
N CYS A 113 -4.57 -2.66 1.81
CA CYS A 113 -4.34 -3.85 1.02
C CYS A 113 -5.31 -4.98 1.38
N VAL A 114 -5.76 -5.69 0.37
CA VAL A 114 -6.57 -6.92 0.57
C VAL A 114 -5.73 -8.11 1.04
N LEU A 115 -4.40 -8.00 0.96
CA LEU A 115 -3.49 -9.12 1.20
C LEU A 115 -3.68 -9.78 2.58
N PRO A 116 -3.76 -9.04 3.71
CA PRO A 116 -3.93 -9.68 5.03
C PRO A 116 -5.20 -10.54 5.12
N THR A 117 -6.33 -10.00 4.69
CA THR A 117 -7.61 -10.72 4.74
C THR A 117 -7.69 -11.84 3.71
N ARG A 118 -7.16 -11.63 2.50
CA ARG A 118 -7.06 -12.68 1.46
C ARG A 118 -6.16 -13.81 1.93
N SER A 119 -4.98 -13.49 2.47
CA SER A 119 -4.04 -14.47 3.00
C SER A 119 -4.63 -15.26 4.14
N GLY A 120 -5.32 -14.61 5.08
CA GLY A 120 -6.04 -15.29 6.15
C GLY A 120 -7.05 -16.32 5.63
N ARG A 121 -7.82 -15.99 4.58
CA ARG A 121 -8.78 -16.95 3.97
C ARG A 121 -8.11 -18.10 3.23
N THR A 122 -6.91 -17.93 2.75
CA THR A 122 -6.18 -18.97 1.98
C THR A 122 -5.21 -19.77 2.83
N GLY A 123 -5.06 -19.43 4.10
CA GLY A 123 -4.14 -20.10 5.02
C GLY A 123 -2.68 -19.63 4.90
N LEU A 124 -2.42 -18.55 4.17
CA LEU A 124 -1.09 -17.94 4.11
C LEU A 124 -0.89 -17.01 5.30
N ALA A 125 0.21 -17.18 6.02
CA ALA A 125 0.66 -16.28 7.07
C ALA A 125 2.08 -15.76 6.80
N PHE A 126 2.34 -14.52 7.24
CA PHE A 126 3.67 -13.92 7.28
C PHE A 126 4.18 -14.01 8.72
N THR A 127 5.33 -14.64 8.90
CA THR A 127 6.01 -14.80 10.20
C THR A 127 7.39 -14.18 10.13
N TRP A 128 8.05 -14.04 11.27
CA TRP A 128 9.44 -13.58 11.31
C TRP A 128 10.39 -14.53 10.58
N ASP A 129 10.06 -15.82 10.51
CA ASP A 129 10.83 -16.82 9.78
C ASP A 129 10.41 -16.96 8.30
N GLY A 130 9.52 -16.09 7.82
CA GLY A 130 9.06 -16.04 6.43
C GLY A 130 7.59 -16.44 6.23
N ARG A 131 7.25 -16.77 5.01
CA ARG A 131 5.86 -17.13 4.64
C ARG A 131 5.60 -18.59 4.96
N ILE A 132 4.47 -18.87 5.57
CA ILE A 132 3.97 -20.23 5.77
C ILE A 132 2.55 -20.37 5.20
N ASN A 133 2.26 -21.55 4.62
CA ASN A 133 0.88 -21.91 4.29
C ASN A 133 0.42 -22.95 5.30
N ILE A 134 -0.48 -22.56 6.20
CA ILE A 134 -0.92 -23.38 7.32
C ILE A 134 -1.68 -24.64 6.87
N LYS A 135 -2.19 -24.70 5.65
CA LYS A 135 -2.83 -25.89 5.07
C LYS A 135 -1.86 -27.03 4.79
N ASN A 136 -0.55 -26.78 4.80
CA ASN A 136 0.43 -27.82 4.49
C ASN A 136 0.38 -28.93 5.55
N ASN A 137 0.38 -30.18 5.11
CA ASN A 137 0.30 -31.39 5.95
C ASN A 137 1.40 -31.47 7.02
N LYS A 138 2.54 -30.84 6.79
CA LYS A 138 3.65 -30.79 7.79
C LYS A 138 3.21 -30.16 9.11
N TYR A 139 2.16 -29.34 9.13
CA TYR A 139 1.65 -28.69 10.33
C TYR A 139 0.59 -29.48 11.08
N GLN A 140 0.12 -30.63 10.56
CA GLN A 140 -0.92 -31.46 11.20
C GLN A 140 -0.55 -31.95 12.61
N LYS A 141 0.75 -32.09 12.90
CA LYS A 141 1.28 -32.52 14.20
C LYS A 141 2.15 -31.48 14.89
N ASP A 142 2.15 -30.24 14.39
CA ASP A 142 2.99 -29.15 14.93
C ASP A 142 2.25 -28.40 16.01
N ASN A 143 2.60 -28.65 17.28
CA ASN A 143 2.02 -28.02 18.45
C ASN A 143 2.61 -26.64 18.77
N THR A 144 3.56 -26.16 17.97
CA THR A 144 4.14 -24.83 18.20
C THR A 144 3.20 -23.71 17.77
N PRO A 145 3.31 -22.49 18.33
CA PRO A 145 2.55 -21.33 17.90
C PRO A 145 2.80 -20.98 16.44
N LEU A 146 1.86 -20.21 15.85
CA LEU A 146 1.97 -19.76 14.46
C LEU A 146 3.31 -19.04 14.18
N ASP A 147 3.71 -18.17 15.09
CA ASP A 147 4.98 -17.45 15.06
C ASP A 147 5.61 -17.38 16.47
N PRO A 148 6.51 -18.30 16.80
CA PRO A 148 7.14 -18.34 18.13
C PRO A 148 7.94 -17.06 18.48
N ASN A 149 8.40 -16.33 17.46
CA ASN A 149 9.19 -15.11 17.63
C ASN A 149 8.31 -13.84 17.77
N CYS A 150 7.00 -13.99 17.68
CA CYS A 150 6.06 -12.89 17.85
C CYS A 150 5.61 -12.77 19.31
N ASN A 151 5.75 -11.56 19.89
CA ASN A 151 5.31 -11.27 21.26
C ASN A 151 3.79 -11.08 21.40
N ASN A 152 3.00 -11.32 20.37
CA ASN A 152 1.56 -11.18 20.42
C ASN A 152 0.91 -12.40 21.10
N LEU A 153 0.44 -12.20 22.33
CA LEU A 153 -0.20 -13.25 23.14
C LEU A 153 -1.42 -13.88 22.46
N ASN A 154 -2.16 -13.15 21.64
CA ASN A 154 -3.32 -13.71 20.93
C ASN A 154 -2.91 -14.64 19.79
N LEU A 155 -1.81 -14.38 19.13
CA LEU A 155 -1.25 -15.24 18.08
C LEU A 155 -0.75 -16.57 18.67
N ASN A 156 -0.20 -16.52 19.87
CA ASN A 156 0.42 -17.67 20.54
C ASN A 156 -0.59 -18.57 21.29
N LYS A 157 -1.87 -18.21 21.35
CA LYS A 157 -2.94 -19.04 21.93
C LYS A 157 -3.23 -20.32 21.15
N TYR A 158 -2.95 -20.31 19.86
CA TYR A 158 -3.30 -21.41 18.97
C TYR A 158 -2.07 -21.99 18.30
N SER A 159 -1.99 -23.32 18.32
CA SER A 159 -0.93 -24.07 17.68
C SER A 159 -1.14 -24.19 16.16
N LYS A 160 -0.07 -24.44 15.43
CA LYS A 160 -0.13 -24.66 13.97
C LYS A 160 -1.02 -25.84 13.60
N ASN A 161 -1.02 -26.95 14.39
CA ASN A 161 -1.88 -28.09 14.12
C ASN A 161 -3.38 -27.72 14.28
N TYR A 162 -3.74 -26.94 15.30
CA TYR A 162 -5.11 -26.47 15.49
C TYR A 162 -5.56 -25.59 14.31
N LEU A 163 -4.72 -24.63 13.92
CA LEU A 163 -5.01 -23.78 12.77
C LEU A 163 -5.07 -24.59 11.46
N ASN A 164 -4.19 -25.58 11.26
CA ASN A 164 -4.23 -26.49 10.12
C ASN A 164 -5.57 -27.26 10.07
N HIS A 165 -6.02 -27.74 11.23
CA HIS A 165 -7.32 -28.44 11.34
C HIS A 165 -8.49 -27.54 10.94
N LEU A 166 -8.47 -26.25 11.32
CA LEU A 166 -9.56 -25.32 10.97
C LEU A 166 -9.61 -24.98 9.47
N PHE A 167 -8.51 -25.17 8.74
CA PHE A 167 -8.42 -24.87 7.30
C PHE A 167 -8.69 -26.10 6.40
N ASN A 168 -8.72 -27.30 6.93
CA ASN A 168 -8.95 -28.55 6.22
C ASN A 168 -10.28 -29.20 6.65
#